data_93db043a952ce9accf5b1fc23fd30afc
#
_entry.id   93db043a952ce9accf5b1fc23fd30afc
#
_cell.length_a   1.000
_cell.length_b   1.000
_cell.length_c   1.000
_cell.angle_alpha   90.00
_cell.angle_beta   90.00
_cell.angle_gamma   90.00
#
_symmetry.space_group_name_H-M   'P 1'
#
loop_
_entity.id
_entity.type
_entity.pdbx_description
1 polymer ?
#
loop_
_entity_poly.entity_id
_entity_poly.type
_entity_poly.pdbx_seq_one_letter_code
_entity_poly.pdbx_strand_id
1 'polypeptide(L)'
;LKGLSQSGHWPSGNPRFYLRVDGKRHPMPDLPKGHKGFLAAYVAATSGAPIPPQRPAGGTIGAVIAAYLGSAGYQNKAPSTRAYLRRGLDAIRKTWGDARASDLAAKHILADLAKLQPHPANNRLRAWKAICRWAFQEGAMMATDPAAQIRKRAYPKSDGFAAWTRDDVAKFRAFWPHDTQQRLAFELLHRTGAAMVDACQIGPGHVKAGWLRYSRQKSHSMAVCPMDASAPAWFEHDDHLAACLSCHPRHLVYLTTADGAPRSHKAASSWFAGACRKAGLTGLSAHGLRKHRAAVWAENGATAEQRMAILGHETASQAAHYAKSASLQRTIEGAQISNSPPVGLEK
;
A
#
# COMPACT_ATOMS: atom_id res chain seq x y z
N LEU A 1 -31.44 -1.59 -32.12
CA LEU A 1 -31.62 -2.42 -30.95
C LEU A 1 -32.60 -1.70 -30.01
N LYS A 2 -33.76 -2.28 -29.84
CA LYS A 2 -34.89 -1.70 -29.07
C LYS A 2 -34.62 -1.78 -27.57
N GLY A 3 -34.98 -0.76 -26.79
CA GLY A 3 -34.81 -0.76 -25.33
C GLY A 3 -33.44 -0.40 -24.79
N LEU A 4 -32.48 -0.06 -25.63
CA LEU A 4 -31.17 0.44 -25.21
C LEU A 4 -31.22 1.92 -24.84
N SER A 5 -30.71 2.26 -23.66
CA SER A 5 -30.45 3.64 -23.22
C SER A 5 -28.97 3.86 -23.03
N GLN A 6 -28.47 5.03 -23.45
CA GLN A 6 -27.08 5.42 -23.24
C GLN A 6 -26.95 6.20 -21.92
N SER A 7 -25.90 5.92 -21.15
CA SER A 7 -25.60 6.60 -19.88
C SER A 7 -24.09 6.86 -19.81
N GLY A 8 -23.65 7.92 -20.49
CA GLY A 8 -22.22 8.29 -20.53
C GLY A 8 -21.39 7.38 -21.42
N HIS A 9 -20.09 7.32 -21.13
CA HIS A 9 -19.10 6.51 -21.87
C HIS A 9 -18.32 5.61 -20.91
N TRP A 10 -17.84 4.51 -21.41
CA TRP A 10 -16.86 3.68 -20.72
C TRP A 10 -15.48 4.35 -20.76
N PRO A 11 -14.54 3.96 -19.87
CA PRO A 11 -13.17 4.43 -19.96
C PRO A 11 -12.47 4.09 -21.30
N SER A 12 -13.00 3.15 -22.06
CA SER A 12 -12.58 2.80 -23.42
C SER A 12 -12.94 3.84 -24.47
N GLY A 13 -13.82 4.80 -24.14
CA GLY A 13 -14.44 5.72 -25.08
C GLY A 13 -15.71 5.21 -25.74
N ASN A 14 -16.04 3.92 -25.59
CA ASN A 14 -17.31 3.38 -26.11
C ASN A 14 -18.51 3.95 -25.34
N PRO A 15 -19.64 4.22 -26.01
CA PRO A 15 -20.87 4.59 -25.32
C PRO A 15 -21.30 3.50 -24.35
N ARG A 16 -21.64 3.87 -23.13
CA ARG A 16 -22.12 2.94 -22.10
C ARG A 16 -23.63 2.77 -22.25
N PHE A 17 -24.05 1.55 -22.62
CA PHE A 17 -25.45 1.22 -22.82
C PHE A 17 -26.00 0.36 -21.68
N TYR A 18 -27.31 0.51 -21.48
CA TYR A 18 -28.13 -0.35 -20.63
C TYR A 18 -29.36 -0.78 -21.39
N LEU A 19 -29.72 -2.04 -21.27
CA LEU A 19 -30.98 -2.56 -21.77
C LEU A 19 -31.98 -2.64 -20.62
N ARG A 20 -33.21 -2.19 -20.83
CA ARG A 20 -34.29 -2.36 -19.86
C ARG A 20 -35.23 -3.43 -20.37
N VAL A 21 -35.35 -4.55 -19.63
CA VAL A 21 -36.23 -5.66 -19.88
C VAL A 21 -37.03 -5.92 -18.61
N ASP A 22 -38.35 -5.99 -18.70
CA ASP A 22 -39.26 -6.28 -17.57
C ASP A 22 -39.01 -5.44 -16.33
N GLY A 23 -38.76 -4.14 -16.52
CA GLY A 23 -38.46 -3.18 -15.45
C GLY A 23 -37.02 -3.26 -14.89
N LYS A 24 -36.27 -4.29 -15.21
CA LYS A 24 -34.88 -4.49 -14.76
C LYS A 24 -33.87 -3.85 -15.73
N ARG A 25 -32.80 -3.30 -15.17
CA ARG A 25 -31.73 -2.65 -15.92
C ARG A 25 -30.53 -3.61 -16.05
N HIS A 26 -30.24 -4.01 -17.28
CA HIS A 26 -29.12 -4.89 -17.61
C HIS A 26 -27.97 -4.07 -18.22
N PRO A 27 -26.78 -4.03 -17.60
CA PRO A 27 -25.62 -3.34 -18.19
C PRO A 27 -25.14 -4.11 -19.43
N MET A 28 -24.90 -3.36 -20.52
CA MET A 28 -24.34 -3.92 -21.75
C MET A 28 -22.80 -3.89 -21.67
N PRO A 29 -22.10 -4.80 -22.37
CA PRO A 29 -20.65 -4.86 -22.37
C PRO A 29 -19.99 -3.61 -22.99
N ASP A 30 -18.74 -3.34 -22.58
CA ASP A 30 -17.90 -2.26 -23.14
C ASP A 30 -17.39 -2.64 -24.54
N LEU A 31 -18.30 -2.60 -25.52
CA LEU A 31 -18.08 -2.95 -26.92
C LEU A 31 -18.90 -2.04 -27.85
N PRO A 32 -18.47 -1.78 -29.09
CA PRO A 32 -19.30 -1.11 -30.08
C PRO A 32 -20.61 -1.87 -30.35
N LYS A 33 -21.70 -1.14 -30.61
CA LYS A 33 -23.04 -1.75 -30.91
C LYS A 33 -23.03 -2.82 -32.00
N GLY A 34 -22.16 -2.70 -33.00
CA GLY A 34 -22.02 -3.66 -34.09
C GLY A 34 -21.15 -4.87 -33.79
N HIS A 35 -20.50 -4.92 -32.65
CA HIS A 35 -19.63 -6.03 -32.27
C HIS A 35 -20.45 -7.27 -31.95
N LYS A 36 -20.05 -8.45 -32.48
CA LYS A 36 -20.76 -9.73 -32.27
C LYS A 36 -21.05 -10.05 -30.81
N GLY A 37 -20.11 -9.70 -29.89
CA GLY A 37 -20.29 -9.89 -28.45
C GLY A 37 -21.30 -8.92 -27.83
N PHE A 38 -21.46 -7.71 -28.35
CA PHE A 38 -22.51 -6.79 -27.93
C PHE A 38 -23.88 -7.31 -28.34
N LEU A 39 -23.99 -7.81 -29.58
CA LEU A 39 -25.23 -8.40 -30.10
C LEU A 39 -25.62 -9.67 -29.34
N ALA A 40 -24.65 -10.54 -29.02
CA ALA A 40 -24.90 -11.74 -28.22
C ALA A 40 -25.38 -11.38 -26.80
N ALA A 41 -24.81 -10.40 -26.16
CA ALA A 41 -25.24 -9.91 -24.85
C ALA A 41 -26.65 -9.29 -24.90
N TYR A 42 -26.95 -8.57 -25.98
CA TYR A 42 -28.27 -8.00 -26.20
C TYR A 42 -29.36 -9.11 -26.37
N VAL A 43 -29.07 -10.12 -27.19
CA VAL A 43 -29.98 -11.28 -27.39
C VAL A 43 -30.19 -12.04 -26.09
N ALA A 44 -29.12 -12.32 -25.36
CA ALA A 44 -29.22 -13.00 -24.06
C ALA A 44 -30.08 -12.21 -23.06
N ALA A 45 -29.86 -10.91 -22.96
CA ALA A 45 -30.64 -10.06 -22.06
C ALA A 45 -32.12 -9.95 -22.45
N THR A 46 -32.42 -9.97 -23.76
CA THR A 46 -33.82 -9.93 -24.25
C THR A 46 -34.55 -11.28 -24.11
N SER A 47 -33.83 -12.39 -24.13
CA SER A 47 -34.40 -13.76 -23.95
C SER A 47 -34.44 -14.21 -22.48
N GLY A 48 -34.05 -13.34 -21.51
CA GLY A 48 -33.96 -13.71 -20.10
C GLY A 48 -32.86 -14.72 -19.78
N ALA A 49 -32.03 -15.07 -20.77
CA ALA A 49 -30.87 -15.94 -20.54
C ALA A 49 -29.74 -15.17 -19.81
N PRO A 50 -28.98 -15.84 -18.94
CA PRO A 50 -27.79 -15.22 -18.36
C PRO A 50 -26.84 -14.77 -19.49
N ILE A 51 -26.42 -13.49 -19.47
CA ILE A 51 -25.46 -12.97 -20.43
C ILE A 51 -24.17 -13.79 -20.27
N PRO A 52 -23.75 -14.58 -21.29
CA PRO A 52 -22.60 -15.43 -21.15
C PRO A 52 -21.38 -14.54 -20.92
N PRO A 53 -20.54 -14.84 -19.92
CA PRO A 53 -19.28 -14.13 -19.76
C PRO A 53 -18.51 -14.29 -21.07
N GLN A 54 -18.10 -13.19 -21.68
CA GLN A 54 -17.28 -13.24 -22.89
C GLN A 54 -15.97 -13.95 -22.56
N ARG A 55 -15.88 -15.22 -22.94
CA ARG A 55 -14.63 -15.96 -22.89
C ARG A 55 -13.75 -15.42 -24.03
N PRO A 56 -12.52 -14.99 -23.74
CA PRO A 56 -11.59 -14.61 -24.79
C PRO A 56 -11.40 -15.77 -25.78
N ALA A 57 -11.23 -15.48 -27.06
CA ALA A 57 -10.92 -16.51 -28.05
C ALA A 57 -9.65 -17.26 -27.63
N GLY A 58 -9.65 -18.60 -27.78
CA GLY A 58 -8.50 -19.44 -27.45
C GLY A 58 -7.23 -18.95 -28.16
N GLY A 59 -6.06 -19.05 -27.52
CA GLY A 59 -4.79 -18.63 -28.07
C GLY A 59 -4.52 -17.12 -28.09
N THR A 60 -5.41 -16.28 -27.54
CA THR A 60 -5.23 -14.84 -27.42
C THR A 60 -4.56 -14.44 -26.10
N ILE A 61 -3.97 -13.23 -26.03
CA ILE A 61 -3.45 -12.65 -24.79
C ILE A 61 -4.57 -12.51 -23.74
N GLY A 62 -5.78 -12.20 -24.17
CA GLY A 62 -6.94 -12.16 -23.29
C GLY A 62 -7.25 -13.50 -22.65
N ALA A 63 -7.10 -14.62 -23.41
CA ALA A 63 -7.23 -15.97 -22.87
C ALA A 63 -6.13 -16.30 -21.85
N VAL A 64 -4.88 -15.92 -22.13
CA VAL A 64 -3.75 -16.07 -21.21
C VAL A 64 -4.01 -15.31 -19.92
N ILE A 65 -4.46 -14.05 -20.00
CA ILE A 65 -4.82 -13.27 -18.80
C ILE A 65 -5.93 -13.92 -18.00
N ALA A 66 -6.98 -14.42 -18.67
CA ALA A 66 -8.09 -15.07 -17.99
C ALA A 66 -7.67 -16.35 -17.25
N ALA A 67 -6.84 -17.18 -17.91
CA ALA A 67 -6.28 -18.38 -17.31
C ALA A 67 -5.35 -18.05 -16.13
N TYR A 68 -4.45 -17.07 -16.27
CA TYR A 68 -3.56 -16.62 -15.20
C TYR A 68 -4.36 -16.14 -13.97
N LEU A 69 -5.41 -15.36 -14.16
CA LEU A 69 -6.25 -14.88 -13.06
C LEU A 69 -6.95 -16.02 -12.30
N GLY A 70 -7.21 -17.16 -12.93
CA GLY A 70 -7.73 -18.37 -12.30
C GLY A 70 -6.65 -19.26 -11.67
N SER A 71 -5.37 -19.02 -11.95
CA SER A 71 -4.28 -19.90 -11.50
C SER A 71 -3.98 -19.78 -10.00
N ALA A 72 -3.49 -20.85 -9.41
CA ALA A 72 -3.01 -20.87 -8.03
C ALA A 72 -1.90 -19.82 -7.82
N GLY A 73 -0.99 -19.66 -8.80
CA GLY A 73 0.09 -18.68 -8.75
C GLY A 73 -0.38 -17.23 -8.65
N TYR A 74 -1.58 -16.91 -9.12
CA TYR A 74 -2.20 -15.59 -8.91
C TYR A 74 -3.03 -15.56 -7.62
N GLN A 75 -3.87 -16.57 -7.36
CA GLN A 75 -4.79 -16.59 -6.23
C GLN A 75 -4.09 -16.60 -4.87
N ASN A 76 -2.93 -17.24 -4.77
CA ASN A 76 -2.12 -17.28 -3.55
C ASN A 76 -1.36 -15.97 -3.25
N LYS A 77 -1.43 -14.96 -4.14
CA LYS A 77 -0.82 -13.66 -3.87
C LYS A 77 -1.66 -12.84 -2.89
N ALA A 78 -1.00 -12.03 -2.07
CA ALA A 78 -1.66 -11.10 -1.17
C ALA A 78 -2.69 -10.22 -1.92
N PRO A 79 -3.84 -9.87 -1.30
CA PRO A 79 -4.90 -9.10 -1.95
C PRO A 79 -4.43 -7.80 -2.61
N SER A 80 -3.50 -7.08 -1.95
CA SER A 80 -2.91 -5.85 -2.50
C SER A 80 -2.08 -6.10 -3.77
N THR A 81 -1.34 -7.20 -3.81
CA THR A 81 -0.55 -7.62 -4.99
C THR A 81 -1.48 -8.04 -6.13
N ARG A 82 -2.56 -8.79 -5.83
CA ARG A 82 -3.58 -9.14 -6.83
C ARG A 82 -4.23 -7.90 -7.44
N ALA A 83 -4.66 -6.95 -6.59
CA ALA A 83 -5.27 -5.70 -7.06
C ALA A 83 -4.29 -4.86 -7.90
N TYR A 84 -3.02 -4.84 -7.52
CA TYR A 84 -1.98 -4.17 -8.28
C TYR A 84 -1.75 -4.81 -9.67
N LEU A 85 -1.55 -6.13 -9.72
CA LEU A 85 -1.38 -6.86 -10.98
C LEU A 85 -2.63 -6.74 -11.85
N ARG A 86 -3.83 -6.86 -11.26
CA ARG A 86 -5.10 -6.77 -11.98
C ARG A 86 -5.20 -5.49 -12.81
N ARG A 87 -4.86 -4.32 -12.25
CA ARG A 87 -4.86 -3.05 -12.98
C ARG A 87 -3.96 -3.06 -14.20
N GLY A 88 -2.75 -3.65 -14.07
CA GLY A 88 -1.84 -3.81 -15.21
C GLY A 88 -2.39 -4.75 -16.26
N LEU A 89 -2.95 -5.89 -15.85
CA LEU A 89 -3.53 -6.90 -16.72
C LEU A 89 -4.78 -6.40 -17.46
N ASP A 90 -5.65 -5.65 -16.80
CA ASP A 90 -6.84 -5.06 -17.42
C ASP A 90 -6.44 -4.03 -18.50
N ALA A 91 -5.38 -3.27 -18.26
CA ALA A 91 -4.87 -2.35 -19.25
C ALA A 91 -4.17 -3.06 -20.43
N ILE A 92 -3.47 -4.18 -20.20
CA ILE A 92 -2.93 -5.04 -21.27
C ILE A 92 -4.08 -5.65 -22.08
N ARG A 93 -5.09 -6.19 -21.40
CA ARG A 93 -6.27 -6.77 -22.05
C ARG A 93 -6.97 -5.77 -22.98
N LYS A 94 -7.09 -4.52 -22.54
CA LYS A 94 -7.73 -3.47 -23.34
C LYS A 94 -7.03 -3.22 -24.67
N THR A 95 -5.69 -3.31 -24.70
CA THR A 95 -4.90 -2.96 -25.89
C THR A 95 -4.52 -4.20 -26.72
N TRP A 96 -4.26 -5.32 -26.05
CA TRP A 96 -3.65 -6.51 -26.64
C TRP A 96 -4.50 -7.77 -26.49
N GLY A 97 -5.71 -7.66 -25.90
CA GLY A 97 -6.53 -8.82 -25.55
C GLY A 97 -6.84 -9.76 -26.70
N ASP A 98 -7.08 -9.22 -27.88
CA ASP A 98 -7.44 -9.97 -29.09
C ASP A 98 -6.21 -10.45 -29.90
N ALA A 99 -5.02 -9.98 -29.56
CA ALA A 99 -3.79 -10.40 -30.24
C ALA A 99 -3.45 -11.86 -29.90
N ARG A 100 -2.88 -12.59 -30.87
CA ARG A 100 -2.43 -13.97 -30.65
C ARG A 100 -1.25 -14.01 -29.69
N ALA A 101 -1.32 -14.88 -28.72
CA ALA A 101 -0.26 -15.07 -27.74
C ALA A 101 1.01 -15.66 -28.36
N SER A 102 0.87 -16.49 -29.40
CA SER A 102 2.00 -17.04 -30.19
C SER A 102 2.84 -15.98 -30.88
N ASP A 103 2.22 -14.86 -31.26
CA ASP A 103 2.86 -13.82 -32.06
C ASP A 103 3.48 -12.71 -31.16
N LEU A 104 3.27 -12.82 -29.82
CA LEU A 104 3.80 -11.86 -28.87
C LEU A 104 5.33 -11.95 -28.78
N ALA A 105 6.00 -10.88 -29.18
CA ALA A 105 7.45 -10.73 -29.09
C ALA A 105 7.82 -9.56 -28.18
N ALA A 106 9.07 -9.51 -27.71
CA ALA A 106 9.59 -8.44 -26.87
C ALA A 106 9.36 -7.03 -27.47
N LYS A 107 9.45 -6.88 -28.79
CA LYS A 107 9.19 -5.60 -29.49
C LYS A 107 7.78 -5.05 -29.23
N HIS A 108 6.77 -5.92 -29.13
CA HIS A 108 5.38 -5.52 -28.88
C HIS A 108 5.19 -5.01 -27.45
N ILE A 109 5.82 -5.69 -26.47
CA ILE A 109 5.82 -5.25 -25.09
C ILE A 109 6.55 -3.91 -24.95
N LEU A 110 7.72 -3.76 -25.60
CA LEU A 110 8.48 -2.51 -25.60
C LEU A 110 7.67 -1.36 -26.20
N ALA A 111 6.92 -1.60 -27.28
CA ALA A 111 6.04 -0.62 -27.91
C ALA A 111 4.87 -0.21 -26.97
N ASP A 112 4.27 -1.15 -26.21
CA ASP A 112 3.27 -0.85 -25.19
C ASP A 112 3.86 0.04 -24.08
N LEU A 113 5.06 -0.31 -23.61
CA LEU A 113 5.73 0.44 -22.55
C LEU A 113 6.21 1.82 -23.03
N ALA A 114 6.55 1.99 -24.31
CA ALA A 114 7.08 3.24 -24.87
C ALA A 114 6.13 4.42 -24.68
N LYS A 115 4.84 4.17 -24.66
CA LYS A 115 3.77 5.16 -24.50
C LYS A 115 3.60 5.66 -23.05
N LEU A 116 4.34 5.09 -22.09
CA LEU A 116 4.18 5.35 -20.67
C LEU A 116 5.42 6.02 -20.07
N GLN A 117 5.18 6.87 -19.07
CA GLN A 117 6.25 7.40 -18.22
C GLN A 117 6.97 6.25 -17.46
N PRO A 118 8.22 6.41 -17.01
CA PRO A 118 9.02 5.33 -16.44
C PRO A 118 8.35 4.53 -15.32
N HIS A 119 7.69 5.19 -14.37
CA HIS A 119 7.06 4.49 -13.25
C HIS A 119 5.82 3.67 -13.69
N PRO A 120 4.84 4.22 -14.42
CA PRO A 120 3.75 3.44 -15.03
C PRO A 120 4.26 2.32 -15.96
N ALA A 121 5.30 2.57 -16.75
CA ALA A 121 5.91 1.56 -17.63
C ALA A 121 6.45 0.37 -16.83
N ASN A 122 7.18 0.62 -15.73
CA ASN A 122 7.70 -0.43 -14.88
C ASN A 122 6.59 -1.21 -14.17
N ASN A 123 5.49 -0.55 -13.83
CA ASN A 123 4.31 -1.21 -13.27
C ASN A 123 3.62 -2.11 -14.31
N ARG A 124 3.48 -1.64 -15.55
CA ARG A 124 2.94 -2.42 -16.68
C ARG A 124 3.85 -3.61 -17.01
N LEU A 125 5.17 -3.39 -17.01
CA LEU A 125 6.15 -4.47 -17.24
C LEU A 125 6.04 -5.60 -16.21
N ARG A 126 5.74 -5.28 -14.93
CA ARG A 126 5.51 -6.32 -13.92
C ARG A 126 4.31 -7.21 -14.26
N ALA A 127 3.24 -6.63 -14.81
CA ALA A 127 2.08 -7.40 -15.25
C ALA A 127 2.42 -8.27 -16.48
N TRP A 128 3.12 -7.73 -17.47
CA TRP A 128 3.63 -8.50 -18.60
C TRP A 128 4.50 -9.67 -18.15
N LYS A 129 5.50 -9.41 -17.30
CA LYS A 129 6.37 -10.47 -16.77
C LYS A 129 5.61 -11.55 -16.00
N ALA A 130 4.57 -11.18 -15.28
CA ALA A 130 3.77 -12.14 -14.52
C ALA A 130 3.03 -13.10 -15.45
N ILE A 131 2.34 -12.61 -16.49
CA ILE A 131 1.58 -13.47 -17.40
C ILE A 131 2.47 -14.24 -18.36
N CYS A 132 3.53 -13.61 -18.92
CA CYS A 132 4.41 -14.30 -19.87
C CYS A 132 5.16 -15.44 -19.19
N ARG A 133 5.73 -15.19 -18.00
CA ARG A 133 6.40 -16.24 -17.24
C ARG A 133 5.46 -17.40 -16.90
N TRP A 134 4.28 -17.08 -16.37
CA TRP A 134 3.30 -18.09 -16.03
C TRP A 134 2.82 -18.88 -17.25
N ALA A 135 2.52 -18.20 -18.36
CA ALA A 135 2.07 -18.83 -19.60
C ALA A 135 3.13 -19.75 -20.22
N PHE A 136 4.41 -19.42 -20.03
CA PHE A 136 5.54 -20.23 -20.49
C PHE A 136 5.81 -21.40 -19.55
N GLN A 137 5.91 -21.16 -18.23
CA GLN A 137 6.38 -22.16 -17.26
C GLN A 137 5.30 -23.12 -16.76
N GLU A 138 4.07 -22.61 -16.55
CA GLU A 138 2.99 -23.35 -15.88
C GLU A 138 1.77 -23.56 -16.78
N GLY A 139 1.40 -22.54 -17.56
CA GLY A 139 0.16 -22.53 -18.34
C GLY A 139 0.27 -23.24 -19.69
N ALA A 140 1.48 -23.57 -20.15
CA ALA A 140 1.76 -24.14 -21.47
C ALA A 140 1.05 -23.42 -22.65
N MET A 141 0.85 -22.08 -22.52
CA MET A 141 0.14 -21.24 -23.48
C MET A 141 1.07 -20.41 -24.37
N MET A 142 2.36 -20.37 -24.05
CA MET A 142 3.41 -19.71 -24.81
C MET A 142 4.65 -20.60 -24.91
N ALA A 143 5.28 -20.62 -26.07
CA ALA A 143 6.53 -21.38 -26.30
C ALA A 143 7.75 -20.69 -25.68
N THR A 144 7.69 -19.39 -25.42
CA THR A 144 8.78 -18.57 -24.84
C THR A 144 8.22 -17.53 -23.89
N ASP A 145 9.09 -16.93 -23.05
CA ASP A 145 8.77 -15.75 -22.26
C ASP A 145 9.32 -14.48 -22.92
N PRO A 146 8.53 -13.75 -23.72
CA PRO A 146 9.01 -12.55 -24.42
C PRO A 146 9.30 -11.37 -23.48
N ALA A 147 8.86 -11.42 -22.22
CA ALA A 147 9.12 -10.39 -21.23
C ALA A 147 10.40 -10.62 -20.41
N ALA A 148 11.00 -11.81 -20.47
CA ALA A 148 12.09 -12.24 -19.57
C ALA A 148 13.25 -11.23 -19.54
N GLN A 149 13.77 -10.85 -20.70
CA GLN A 149 14.97 -10.00 -20.85
C GLN A 149 14.67 -8.49 -20.79
N ILE A 150 13.40 -8.08 -20.75
CA ILE A 150 13.06 -6.66 -20.70
C ILE A 150 13.42 -6.09 -19.33
N ARG A 151 14.29 -5.08 -19.35
CA ARG A 151 14.73 -4.39 -18.12
C ARG A 151 13.77 -3.27 -17.75
N LYS A 152 13.68 -3.00 -16.45
CA LYS A 152 12.96 -1.81 -15.95
C LYS A 152 13.65 -0.55 -16.46
N ARG A 153 12.87 0.46 -16.80
CA ARG A 153 13.39 1.79 -17.11
C ARG A 153 13.95 2.42 -15.85
N ALA A 154 15.12 3.03 -15.99
CA ALA A 154 15.65 3.91 -14.96
C ALA A 154 14.74 5.14 -14.81
N TYR A 155 14.61 5.60 -13.61
CA TYR A 155 14.02 6.90 -13.28
C TYR A 155 14.89 7.56 -12.20
N PRO A 156 14.84 8.89 -12.07
CA PRO A 156 15.63 9.58 -11.06
C PRO A 156 15.42 8.93 -9.69
N LYS A 157 16.51 8.62 -9.01
CA LYS A 157 16.44 8.13 -7.63
C LYS A 157 15.80 9.23 -6.81
N SER A 158 14.67 8.94 -6.18
CA SER A 158 14.12 9.78 -5.14
C SER A 158 14.55 9.23 -3.79
N ASP A 159 14.82 10.13 -2.85
CA ASP A 159 15.09 9.72 -1.45
C ASP A 159 13.84 9.15 -0.76
N GLY A 160 12.76 9.01 -1.53
CA GLY A 160 11.46 8.56 -1.06
C GLY A 160 10.80 9.63 -0.19
N PHE A 161 10.04 9.20 0.80
CA PHE A 161 9.41 10.12 1.73
C PHE A 161 10.47 10.83 2.57
N ALA A 162 10.36 12.16 2.72
CA ALA A 162 11.22 12.95 3.59
C ALA A 162 11.10 12.44 5.05
N ALA A 163 12.22 12.28 5.74
CA ALA A 163 12.21 12.04 7.17
C ALA A 163 11.81 13.33 7.89
N TRP A 164 11.07 13.22 8.98
CA TRP A 164 10.77 14.36 9.85
C TRP A 164 12.02 14.80 10.60
N THR A 165 12.10 16.09 10.88
CA THR A 165 13.08 16.66 11.81
C THR A 165 12.51 16.72 13.23
N ARG A 166 13.35 16.99 14.23
CA ARG A 166 12.88 17.24 15.61
C ARG A 166 11.98 18.48 15.67
N ASP A 167 12.27 19.51 14.87
CA ASP A 167 11.46 20.74 14.79
C ASP A 167 10.08 20.45 14.17
N ASP A 168 9.99 19.57 13.16
CA ASP A 168 8.71 19.15 12.60
C ASP A 168 7.85 18.43 13.65
N VAL A 169 8.47 17.58 14.47
CA VAL A 169 7.83 16.91 15.61
C VAL A 169 7.28 17.92 16.61
N ALA A 170 8.12 18.88 17.03
CA ALA A 170 7.73 19.93 17.96
C ALA A 170 6.58 20.78 17.40
N LYS A 171 6.66 21.17 16.11
CA LYS A 171 5.62 21.95 15.43
C LYS A 171 4.28 21.22 15.33
N PHE A 172 4.29 19.91 15.04
CA PHE A 172 3.07 19.11 15.01
C PHE A 172 2.43 19.03 16.41
N ARG A 173 3.27 18.81 17.44
CA ARG A 173 2.86 18.73 18.84
C ARG A 173 2.29 20.03 19.36
N ALA A 174 2.84 21.17 18.96
CA ALA A 174 2.36 22.50 19.33
C ALA A 174 1.00 22.82 18.69
N PHE A 175 0.76 22.34 17.46
CA PHE A 175 -0.46 22.63 16.72
C PHE A 175 -1.66 21.76 17.18
N TRP A 176 -1.43 20.47 17.46
CA TRP A 176 -2.49 19.52 17.79
C TRP A 176 -2.52 19.20 19.30
N PRO A 177 -3.59 19.58 20.04
CA PRO A 177 -3.76 19.19 21.46
C PRO A 177 -3.90 17.67 21.65
N HIS A 178 -3.66 17.19 22.88
CA HIS A 178 -3.66 15.75 23.21
C HIS A 178 -5.03 15.07 23.02
N ASP A 179 -6.12 15.82 23.12
CA ASP A 179 -7.51 15.34 22.96
C ASP A 179 -7.93 15.16 21.49
N THR A 180 -7.03 15.48 20.54
CA THR A 180 -7.33 15.32 19.12
C THR A 180 -6.89 13.95 18.59
N GLN A 181 -7.73 13.35 17.74
CA GLN A 181 -7.38 12.09 17.05
C GLN A 181 -6.10 12.22 16.19
N GLN A 182 -5.81 13.43 15.70
CA GLN A 182 -4.60 13.74 14.94
C GLN A 182 -3.34 13.60 15.80
N ARG A 183 -3.41 14.12 17.05
CA ARG A 183 -2.32 13.98 18.00
C ARG A 183 -2.16 12.54 18.45
N LEU A 184 -3.23 11.85 18.78
CA LEU A 184 -3.18 10.43 19.15
C LEU A 184 -2.54 9.58 18.03
N ALA A 185 -2.93 9.79 16.79
CA ALA A 185 -2.34 9.08 15.65
C ALA A 185 -0.85 9.38 15.49
N PHE A 186 -0.47 10.64 15.66
CA PHE A 186 0.93 11.05 15.61
C PHE A 186 1.74 10.38 16.72
N GLU A 187 1.30 10.44 17.96
CA GLU A 187 2.04 9.88 19.09
C GLU A 187 2.14 8.34 19.01
N LEU A 188 1.10 7.67 18.54
CA LEU A 188 1.14 6.24 18.31
C LEU A 188 2.19 5.88 17.24
N LEU A 189 2.19 6.60 16.12
CA LEU A 189 3.17 6.40 15.04
C LEU A 189 4.59 6.79 15.49
N HIS A 190 4.73 7.87 16.25
CA HIS A 190 6.00 8.32 16.78
C HIS A 190 6.58 7.34 17.80
N ARG A 191 5.77 6.86 18.74
CA ARG A 191 6.18 5.88 19.75
C ARG A 191 6.63 4.56 19.11
N THR A 192 5.82 4.03 18.19
CA THR A 192 5.99 2.66 17.67
C THR A 192 6.83 2.59 16.40
N GLY A 193 6.96 3.69 15.67
CA GLY A 193 7.48 3.67 14.29
C GLY A 193 6.63 2.80 13.35
N ALA A 194 5.39 2.43 13.70
CA ALA A 194 4.53 1.57 12.90
C ALA A 194 4.24 2.16 11.52
N ALA A 195 3.99 1.31 10.53
CA ALA A 195 3.38 1.78 9.30
C ALA A 195 1.90 2.12 9.55
N MET A 196 1.34 3.08 8.81
CA MET A 196 -0.08 3.48 9.00
C MET A 196 -1.04 2.30 8.92
N VAL A 197 -0.78 1.34 8.05
CA VAL A 197 -1.60 0.14 7.90
C VAL A 197 -1.60 -0.73 9.16
N ASP A 198 -0.48 -0.80 9.86
CA ASP A 198 -0.33 -1.53 11.12
C ASP A 198 -0.95 -0.71 12.26
N ALA A 199 -0.66 0.60 12.33
CA ALA A 199 -1.19 1.50 13.37
C ALA A 199 -2.73 1.52 13.42
N CYS A 200 -3.42 1.38 12.28
CA CYS A 200 -4.89 1.29 12.24
C CYS A 200 -5.46 0.04 12.90
N GLN A 201 -4.63 -0.95 13.21
CA GLN A 201 -5.06 -2.20 13.87
C GLN A 201 -4.57 -2.31 15.32
N ILE A 202 -3.67 -1.43 15.73
CA ILE A 202 -3.14 -1.41 17.09
C ILE A 202 -4.21 -0.88 18.05
N GLY A 203 -4.38 -1.60 19.16
CA GLY A 203 -5.29 -1.24 20.23
C GLY A 203 -4.85 -1.79 21.57
N PRO A 204 -5.63 -1.56 22.65
CA PRO A 204 -5.27 -1.96 24.03
C PRO A 204 -4.94 -3.44 24.17
N GLY A 205 -5.62 -4.31 23.42
CA GLY A 205 -5.38 -5.76 23.44
C GLY A 205 -3.98 -6.20 22.98
N HIS A 206 -3.24 -5.32 22.34
CA HIS A 206 -1.85 -5.59 21.90
C HIS A 206 -0.82 -5.23 22.99
N VAL A 207 -1.23 -4.60 24.10
CA VAL A 207 -0.34 -4.18 25.18
C VAL A 207 -0.46 -5.17 26.35
N LYS A 208 0.68 -5.77 26.75
CA LYS A 208 0.78 -6.65 27.92
C LYS A 208 2.07 -6.35 28.67
N ALA A 209 1.98 -6.19 29.99
CA ALA A 209 3.12 -5.92 30.89
C ALA A 209 4.05 -4.81 30.35
N GLY A 210 3.47 -3.67 29.94
CA GLY A 210 4.23 -2.52 29.43
C GLY A 210 4.77 -2.65 28.02
N TRP A 211 4.49 -3.75 27.29
CA TRP A 211 4.98 -3.99 25.94
C TRP A 211 3.85 -4.10 24.93
N LEU A 212 3.92 -3.30 23.88
CA LEU A 212 3.10 -3.43 22.68
C LEU A 212 3.70 -4.49 21.76
N ARG A 213 2.85 -5.44 21.31
CA ARG A 213 3.26 -6.49 20.35
C ARG A 213 2.23 -6.60 19.25
N TYR A 214 2.68 -6.52 18.00
CA TYR A 214 1.79 -6.67 16.84
C TYR A 214 2.52 -7.33 15.65
N SER A 215 1.77 -8.07 14.85
CA SER A 215 2.27 -8.63 13.59
C SER A 215 2.06 -7.61 12.47
N ARG A 216 3.10 -7.36 11.68
CA ARG A 216 3.02 -6.45 10.52
C ARG A 216 2.18 -7.05 9.40
N GLN A 217 1.28 -6.29 8.84
CA GLN A 217 0.42 -6.75 7.74
C GLN A 217 1.17 -7.13 6.46
N LYS A 218 2.31 -6.47 6.19
CA LYS A 218 3.03 -6.68 4.94
C LYS A 218 3.96 -7.90 4.97
N SER A 219 4.64 -8.13 6.08
CA SER A 219 5.69 -9.15 6.22
C SER A 219 5.33 -10.26 7.19
N HIS A 220 4.27 -10.08 7.98
CA HIS A 220 3.88 -10.95 9.09
C HIS A 220 4.95 -11.08 10.18
N SER A 221 6.03 -10.29 10.11
CA SER A 221 7.04 -10.21 11.15
C SER A 221 6.49 -9.55 12.41
N MET A 222 6.94 -9.99 13.57
CA MET A 222 6.58 -9.41 14.86
C MET A 222 7.30 -8.09 15.07
N ALA A 223 6.59 -7.10 15.59
CA ALA A 223 7.14 -5.85 16.08
C ALA A 223 6.82 -5.70 17.57
N VAL A 224 7.79 -5.24 18.36
CA VAL A 224 7.69 -5.11 19.81
C VAL A 224 8.19 -3.72 20.22
N CYS A 225 7.38 -2.99 21.00
CA CYS A 225 7.68 -1.62 21.39
C CYS A 225 7.37 -1.40 22.89
N PRO A 226 8.27 -0.77 23.67
CA PRO A 226 7.97 -0.43 25.04
C PRO A 226 6.91 0.70 25.11
N MET A 227 5.97 0.59 26.03
CA MET A 227 4.87 1.54 26.22
C MET A 227 5.00 2.35 27.50
N ASP A 228 5.85 1.94 28.43
CA ASP A 228 6.04 2.56 29.73
C ASP A 228 7.46 3.08 29.94
N ALA A 229 7.73 3.61 31.13
CA ALA A 229 9.00 4.22 31.51
C ALA A 229 10.17 3.21 31.66
N SER A 230 9.92 1.91 31.60
CA SER A 230 10.97 0.87 31.60
C SER A 230 11.73 0.77 30.30
N ALA A 231 11.42 1.64 29.32
CA ALA A 231 12.09 1.70 28.04
C ALA A 231 13.61 1.95 28.20
N PRO A 232 14.45 1.32 27.38
CA PRO A 232 15.89 1.62 27.37
C PRO A 232 16.18 3.10 27.09
N ALA A 233 17.28 3.65 27.60
CA ALA A 233 17.65 5.06 27.43
C ALA A 233 17.68 5.50 25.95
N TRP A 234 18.18 4.65 25.05
CA TRP A 234 18.22 4.95 23.60
C TRP A 234 16.82 5.07 22.96
N PHE A 235 15.78 4.58 23.61
CA PHE A 235 14.41 4.62 23.06
C PHE A 235 13.81 6.02 23.07
N GLU A 236 14.28 6.92 23.93
CA GLU A 236 13.77 8.28 24.12
C GLU A 236 12.28 8.27 24.51
N HIS A 237 12.02 7.79 25.71
CA HIS A 237 10.68 7.74 26.29
C HIS A 237 10.11 9.14 26.54
N ASP A 238 8.81 9.31 26.27
CA ASP A 238 8.02 10.46 26.66
C ASP A 238 6.58 10.02 27.04
N ASP A 239 5.82 10.85 27.73
CA ASP A 239 4.46 10.55 28.19
C ASP A 239 3.35 11.04 27.26
N HIS A 240 3.69 11.58 26.09
CA HIS A 240 2.71 12.16 25.19
C HIS A 240 1.66 11.17 24.69
N LEU A 241 2.05 9.93 24.42
CA LEU A 241 1.07 8.90 24.02
C LEU A 241 0.13 8.55 25.17
N ALA A 242 0.64 8.40 26.40
CA ALA A 242 -0.18 8.14 27.59
C ALA A 242 -1.17 9.28 27.82
N ALA A 243 -0.71 10.53 27.72
CA ALA A 243 -1.56 11.71 27.81
C ALA A 243 -2.66 11.73 26.74
N CYS A 244 -2.36 11.39 25.49
CA CYS A 244 -3.39 11.24 24.46
C CYS A 244 -4.39 10.15 24.82
N LEU A 245 -3.92 8.96 25.22
CA LEU A 245 -4.78 7.83 25.54
C LEU A 245 -5.74 8.11 26.70
N SER A 246 -5.34 8.95 27.67
CA SER A 246 -6.22 9.37 28.78
C SER A 246 -7.34 10.30 28.34
N CYS A 247 -7.17 11.04 27.23
CA CYS A 247 -8.17 11.95 26.69
C CYS A 247 -9.18 11.28 25.75
N HIS A 248 -8.98 10.00 25.39
CA HIS A 248 -9.81 9.33 24.39
C HIS A 248 -10.59 8.15 24.98
N PRO A 249 -11.81 7.88 24.48
CA PRO A 249 -12.55 6.70 24.89
C PRO A 249 -11.81 5.41 24.49
N ARG A 250 -12.00 4.36 25.30
CA ARG A 250 -11.41 3.05 25.01
C ARG A 250 -12.18 2.33 23.90
N HIS A 251 -11.50 2.00 22.84
CA HIS A 251 -11.99 1.19 21.72
C HIS A 251 -11.10 -0.03 21.51
N LEU A 252 -11.53 -0.96 20.63
CA LEU A 252 -10.73 -2.13 20.26
C LEU A 252 -9.41 -1.74 19.54
N VAL A 253 -9.42 -0.61 18.82
CA VAL A 253 -8.24 0.00 18.19
C VAL A 253 -8.12 1.45 18.62
N TYR A 254 -6.90 1.99 18.63
CA TYR A 254 -6.68 3.38 19.03
C TYR A 254 -7.13 4.40 17.98
N LEU A 255 -6.99 4.06 16.69
CA LEU A 255 -7.32 5.00 15.61
C LEU A 255 -8.73 4.75 15.07
N THR A 256 -9.67 5.58 15.51
CA THR A 256 -11.08 5.50 15.16
C THR A 256 -11.57 6.71 14.38
N THR A 257 -12.70 6.58 13.71
CA THR A 257 -13.49 7.69 13.18
C THR A 257 -14.24 8.40 14.32
N ALA A 258 -14.94 9.49 14.02
CA ALA A 258 -15.78 10.16 15.00
C ALA A 258 -16.87 9.24 15.58
N ASP A 259 -17.36 8.29 14.78
CA ASP A 259 -18.37 7.30 15.17
C ASP A 259 -17.78 6.08 15.90
N GLY A 260 -16.51 6.11 16.28
CA GLY A 260 -15.83 5.01 16.99
C GLY A 260 -15.45 3.80 16.10
N ALA A 261 -15.71 3.82 14.80
CA ALA A 261 -15.34 2.75 13.90
C ALA A 261 -13.84 2.77 13.58
N PRO A 262 -13.17 1.61 13.37
CA PRO A 262 -11.78 1.55 12.97
C PRO A 262 -11.51 2.32 11.65
N ARG A 263 -10.46 3.14 11.61
CA ARG A 263 -10.08 3.84 10.38
C ARG A 263 -9.51 2.89 9.35
N SER A 264 -9.99 2.94 8.10
CA SER A 264 -9.31 2.26 7.01
C SER A 264 -7.93 2.89 6.76
N HIS A 265 -6.90 2.09 6.50
CA HIS A 265 -5.53 2.59 6.31
C HIS A 265 -5.39 3.57 5.14
N LYS A 266 -6.22 3.43 4.09
CA LYS A 266 -6.22 4.38 2.95
C LYS A 266 -6.72 5.75 3.38
N ALA A 267 -7.87 5.79 4.07
CA ALA A 267 -8.44 7.02 4.60
C ALA A 267 -7.50 7.64 5.65
N ALA A 268 -6.94 6.82 6.56
CA ALA A 268 -6.01 7.26 7.58
C ALA A 268 -4.75 7.92 7.00
N SER A 269 -4.16 7.37 5.94
CA SER A 269 -2.97 7.95 5.30
C SER A 269 -3.24 9.33 4.71
N SER A 270 -4.36 9.50 4.01
CA SER A 270 -4.75 10.80 3.43
C SER A 270 -5.14 11.81 4.51
N TRP A 271 -5.86 11.37 5.52
CA TRP A 271 -6.27 12.17 6.68
C TRP A 271 -5.06 12.66 7.48
N PHE A 272 -4.08 11.79 7.76
CA PHE A 272 -2.86 12.16 8.47
C PHE A 272 -2.00 13.15 7.67
N ALA A 273 -1.88 12.95 6.35
CA ALA A 273 -1.23 13.93 5.46
C ALA A 273 -1.98 15.28 5.46
N GLY A 274 -3.31 15.27 5.60
CA GLY A 274 -4.12 16.48 5.81
C GLY A 274 -3.82 17.15 7.15
N ALA A 275 -3.64 16.37 8.22
CA ALA A 275 -3.25 16.87 9.54
C ALA A 275 -1.86 17.54 9.51
N CYS A 276 -0.90 16.93 8.80
CA CYS A 276 0.42 17.54 8.59
C CYS A 276 0.31 18.91 7.88
N ARG A 277 -0.46 18.99 6.79
CA ARG A 277 -0.65 20.26 6.06
C ARG A 277 -1.29 21.36 6.92
N LYS A 278 -2.29 21.02 7.76
CA LYS A 278 -2.91 21.97 8.70
C LYS A 278 -1.91 22.51 9.72
N ALA A 279 -0.95 21.69 10.15
CA ALA A 279 0.14 22.12 11.02
C ALA A 279 1.27 22.85 10.26
N GLY A 280 1.09 23.18 8.97
CA GLY A 280 2.11 23.83 8.14
C GLY A 280 3.28 22.93 7.74
N LEU A 281 3.10 21.60 7.82
CA LEU A 281 4.11 20.58 7.51
C LEU A 281 3.78 19.92 6.15
N THR A 282 4.18 20.58 5.06
CA THR A 282 3.94 20.10 3.69
C THR A 282 4.94 19.01 3.31
N GLY A 283 4.49 17.99 2.54
CA GLY A 283 5.35 16.91 2.07
C GLY A 283 5.66 15.83 3.10
N LEU A 284 5.26 16.01 4.36
CA LEU A 284 5.47 15.03 5.42
C LEU A 284 4.36 13.99 5.50
N SER A 285 4.70 12.80 6.00
CA SER A 285 3.81 11.64 6.06
C SER A 285 4.17 10.70 7.22
N ALA A 286 3.28 9.77 7.54
CA ALA A 286 3.55 8.71 8.51
C ALA A 286 4.82 7.89 8.18
N HIS A 287 5.11 7.68 6.89
CA HIS A 287 6.32 6.95 6.49
C HIS A 287 7.61 7.74 6.77
N GLY A 288 7.56 9.07 6.59
CA GLY A 288 8.65 9.95 6.99
C GLY A 288 8.87 9.98 8.51
N LEU A 289 7.78 9.92 9.30
CA LEU A 289 7.86 9.83 10.75
C LEU A 289 8.52 8.51 11.21
N ARG A 290 8.23 7.39 10.56
CA ARG A 290 8.92 6.11 10.81
C ARG A 290 10.43 6.19 10.49
N LYS A 291 10.82 6.90 9.40
CA LYS A 291 12.24 7.15 9.10
C LYS A 291 12.90 7.99 10.21
N HIS A 292 12.23 9.04 10.66
CA HIS A 292 12.69 9.87 11.76
C HIS A 292 12.98 9.04 13.01
N ARG A 293 12.03 8.22 13.46
CA ARG A 293 12.24 7.38 14.65
C ARG A 293 13.40 6.40 14.48
N ALA A 294 13.52 5.76 13.32
CA ALA A 294 14.63 4.86 13.04
C ALA A 294 15.99 5.58 13.11
N ALA A 295 16.05 6.84 12.64
CA ALA A 295 17.25 7.68 12.71
C ALA A 295 17.56 8.09 14.15
N VAL A 296 16.56 8.58 14.91
CA VAL A 296 16.71 8.97 16.32
C VAL A 296 17.20 7.79 17.17
N TRP A 297 16.62 6.61 17.01
CA TRP A 297 17.10 5.43 17.76
C TRP A 297 18.54 5.05 17.39
N ALA A 298 18.94 5.20 16.11
CA ALA A 298 20.32 4.98 15.69
C ALA A 298 21.27 6.01 16.32
N GLU A 299 20.88 7.29 16.31
CA GLU A 299 21.62 8.39 16.93
C GLU A 299 21.81 8.18 18.44
N ASN A 300 20.80 7.60 19.10
CA ASN A 300 20.80 7.29 20.51
C ASN A 300 21.52 5.96 20.87
N GLY A 301 22.14 5.29 19.91
CA GLY A 301 22.95 4.10 20.16
C GLY A 301 22.18 2.77 20.11
N ALA A 302 20.93 2.74 19.60
CA ALA A 302 20.23 1.46 19.38
C ALA A 302 20.94 0.61 18.32
N THR A 303 21.14 -0.69 18.60
CA THR A 303 21.69 -1.61 17.62
C THR A 303 20.75 -1.81 16.41
N ALA A 304 21.27 -2.37 15.33
CA ALA A 304 20.45 -2.71 14.18
C ALA A 304 19.34 -3.70 14.55
N GLU A 305 19.65 -4.69 15.39
CA GLU A 305 18.73 -5.73 15.87
C GLU A 305 17.61 -5.12 16.72
N GLN A 306 17.93 -4.19 17.62
CA GLN A 306 16.94 -3.47 18.44
C GLN A 306 15.97 -2.68 17.56
N ARG A 307 16.49 -1.94 16.57
CA ARG A 307 15.68 -1.22 15.59
C ARG A 307 14.85 -2.17 14.71
N MET A 308 15.40 -3.33 14.34
CA MET A 308 14.68 -4.37 13.62
C MET A 308 13.51 -4.92 14.46
N ALA A 309 13.72 -5.18 15.74
CA ALA A 309 12.69 -5.68 16.64
C ALA A 309 11.52 -4.70 16.78
N ILE A 310 11.78 -3.40 16.96
CA ILE A 310 10.72 -2.40 17.07
C ILE A 310 10.00 -2.19 15.74
N LEU A 311 10.76 -2.06 14.67
CA LEU A 311 10.19 -1.78 13.35
C LEU A 311 9.65 -3.02 12.65
N GLY A 312 9.87 -4.22 13.18
CA GLY A 312 9.54 -5.48 12.52
C GLY A 312 10.25 -5.63 11.17
N HIS A 313 11.50 -5.24 11.06
CA HIS A 313 12.31 -5.43 9.86
C HIS A 313 12.91 -6.85 9.87
N GLU A 314 12.95 -7.48 8.70
CA GLU A 314 13.49 -8.84 8.55
C GLU A 314 14.97 -8.85 8.18
N THR A 315 15.52 -7.71 7.72
CA THR A 315 16.90 -7.62 7.28
C THR A 315 17.59 -6.35 7.80
N ALA A 316 18.90 -6.47 8.08
CA ALA A 316 19.73 -5.34 8.47
C ALA A 316 19.76 -4.23 7.39
N SER A 317 19.67 -4.60 6.11
CA SER A 317 19.60 -3.65 4.99
C SER A 317 18.35 -2.75 5.09
N GLN A 318 17.20 -3.29 5.53
CA GLN A 318 16.00 -2.47 5.77
C GLN A 318 16.23 -1.51 6.93
N ALA A 319 16.81 -1.98 8.05
CA ALA A 319 17.10 -1.14 9.21
C ALA A 319 18.08 0.01 8.85
N ALA A 320 19.13 -0.28 8.09
CA ALA A 320 20.08 0.71 7.60
C ALA A 320 19.41 1.74 6.67
N HIS A 321 18.55 1.28 5.74
CA HIS A 321 17.85 2.18 4.83
C HIS A 321 16.94 3.18 5.57
N TYR A 322 16.26 2.74 6.62
CA TYR A 322 15.39 3.62 7.41
C TYR A 322 16.17 4.59 8.30
N ALA A 323 17.38 4.25 8.75
CA ALA A 323 18.25 5.10 9.53
C ALA A 323 19.19 5.99 8.69
N LYS A 324 19.07 5.97 7.35
CA LYS A 324 19.95 6.74 6.45
C LYS A 324 19.98 8.25 6.73
N SER A 325 18.93 8.79 7.34
CA SER A 325 18.84 10.21 7.72
C SER A 325 19.45 10.52 9.09
N ALA A 326 20.01 9.53 9.80
CA ALA A 326 20.68 9.76 11.07
C ALA A 326 21.92 10.66 10.88
N SER A 327 22.14 11.57 11.82
CA SER A 327 23.33 12.38 11.89
C SER A 327 24.54 11.52 12.25
N LEU A 328 25.59 11.53 11.43
CA LEU A 328 26.82 10.79 11.72
C LEU A 328 27.46 11.25 13.03
N GLN A 329 27.47 12.57 13.29
CA GLN A 329 27.99 13.12 14.51
C GLN A 329 27.22 12.57 15.73
N ARG A 330 25.92 12.69 15.76
CA ARG A 330 25.06 12.16 16.85
C ARG A 330 25.18 10.65 17.02
N THR A 331 25.36 9.92 15.93
CA THR A 331 25.58 8.46 15.98
C THR A 331 26.90 8.12 16.69
N ILE A 332 27.95 8.96 16.55
CA ILE A 332 29.23 8.79 17.25
C ILE A 332 29.10 9.21 18.71
N GLU A 333 28.46 10.35 18.98
CA GLU A 333 28.22 10.87 20.32
C GLU A 333 27.34 9.94 21.18
N GLY A 334 26.44 9.20 20.55
CA GLY A 334 25.47 8.34 21.23
C GLY A 334 24.45 9.12 22.05
N ALA A 335 23.56 8.40 22.75
CA ALA A 335 22.74 9.02 23.77
C ALA A 335 23.64 9.50 24.89
N GLN A 336 23.69 10.79 25.13
CA GLN A 336 24.30 11.31 26.34
C GLN A 336 23.50 10.73 27.52
N ILE A 337 24.04 9.70 28.15
CA ILE A 337 23.57 9.23 29.43
C ILE A 337 23.71 10.42 30.37
N SER A 338 22.59 11.01 30.79
CA SER A 338 22.65 12.02 31.86
C SER A 338 23.13 11.27 33.11
N ASN A 339 24.43 11.39 33.39
CA ASN A 339 25.03 11.02 34.65
C ASN A 339 24.58 12.03 35.74
N SER A 340 23.27 12.09 35.96
CA SER A 340 22.78 12.69 37.21
C SER A 340 23.00 11.62 38.29
N PRO A 341 23.86 11.88 39.28
CA PRO A 341 24.00 10.96 40.40
C PRO A 341 22.64 10.78 41.07
N PRO A 342 22.35 9.60 41.62
CA PRO A 342 21.12 9.41 42.39
C PRO A 342 21.10 10.44 43.51
N VAL A 343 20.01 11.20 43.56
CA VAL A 343 19.74 12.14 44.65
C VAL A 343 19.88 11.35 45.96
N GLY A 344 20.87 11.71 46.76
CA GLY A 344 21.21 11.02 47.98
C GLY A 344 20.02 10.96 48.90
N LEU A 345 19.72 9.77 49.41
CA LEU A 345 18.96 9.55 50.63
C LEU A 345 19.79 10.20 51.74
N GLU A 346 19.48 11.45 52.08
CA GLU A 346 19.88 12.00 53.38
C GLU A 346 19.12 11.29 54.47
N LYS A 347 19.88 10.85 55.45
CA LYS A 347 19.47 10.06 56.63
C LYS A 347 18.51 10.82 57.55
#